data_4e7ae2e864664c41c70694da027b0d15
#
_entry.id   4e7ae2e864664c41c70694da027b0d15
#
_cell.length_a   1.000
_cell.length_b   1.000
_cell.length_c   1.000
_cell.angle_alpha   90.00
_cell.angle_beta   90.00
_cell.angle_gamma   90.00
#
_symmetry.space_group_name_H-M   'P 1'
#
loop_
_entity.id
_entity.type
_entity.pdbx_description
1 polymer ?
#
loop_
_entity_poly.entity_id
_entity_poly.type
_entity_poly.pdbx_seq_one_letter_code
_entity_poly.pdbx_strand_id
1 'polypeptide(L)'
;FEHSLLARLMGVELVEGRDLFCRDNVVYMRTTEGERQVDVIYRRIDDDYLDPMQFRPDSVLGVAGIVNAARAGNVVISSAVGNGVGDDKLVYTYVPTIIDYYLNEKPQLANVDTFRCWLDAECEEVLDRVDELVIKPVEGSGGYGIVFGPDASPKELATITKKIKADPRGWIAQPVVQLSTVPTKIGDRLVPRHVDLRPFAVNDGDDVWVLPGGLTRVALPEGSLVVNSSQGGGSKDTWVLASRTSQEEQELAGEEIVSEPPESPSVEQGPELTMDQQQQQQQQQLANGGGH
;
A
#
# COMPACT_ATOMS: atom_id res chain seq x y z
N PHE A 1 -5.08 -10.85 -11.85
CA PHE A 1 -5.36 -9.62 -12.62
C PHE A 1 -4.23 -8.60 -12.48
N GLU A 2 -3.86 -8.20 -11.26
CA GLU A 2 -2.86 -7.14 -11.00
C GLU A 2 -1.51 -7.41 -11.68
N HIS A 3 -0.95 -8.61 -11.52
CA HIS A 3 0.35 -8.97 -12.11
C HIS A 3 0.32 -8.88 -13.65
N SER A 4 -0.74 -9.39 -14.26
CA SER A 4 -0.90 -9.33 -15.73
C SER A 4 -1.08 -7.90 -16.23
N LEU A 5 -1.78 -7.05 -15.46
CA LEU A 5 -1.95 -5.64 -15.79
C LEU A 5 -0.60 -4.91 -15.72
N LEU A 6 0.15 -5.11 -14.64
CA LEU A 6 1.46 -4.48 -14.44
C LEU A 6 2.44 -4.91 -15.55
N ALA A 7 2.55 -6.21 -15.84
CA ALA A 7 3.43 -6.70 -16.90
C ALA A 7 3.10 -6.06 -18.25
N ARG A 8 1.79 -5.96 -18.58
CA ARG A 8 1.34 -5.32 -19.82
C ARG A 8 1.63 -3.82 -19.86
N LEU A 9 1.44 -3.10 -18.74
CA LEU A 9 1.72 -1.66 -18.68
C LEU A 9 3.21 -1.37 -18.74
N MET A 10 4.04 -2.22 -18.16
CA MET A 10 5.49 -2.11 -18.19
C MET A 10 6.10 -2.63 -19.50
N GLY A 11 5.35 -3.39 -20.30
CA GLY A 11 5.84 -3.98 -21.54
C GLY A 11 6.87 -5.09 -21.31
N VAL A 12 6.72 -5.86 -20.21
CA VAL A 12 7.63 -6.94 -19.83
C VAL A 12 6.88 -8.26 -19.72
N GLU A 13 7.63 -9.38 -19.78
CA GLU A 13 7.09 -10.71 -19.62
C GLU A 13 6.64 -10.95 -18.15
N LEU A 14 5.49 -11.60 -17.96
CA LEU A 14 5.05 -12.13 -16.70
C LEU A 14 5.54 -13.57 -16.57
N VAL A 15 6.35 -13.85 -15.55
CA VAL A 15 6.95 -15.17 -15.30
C VAL A 15 6.65 -15.64 -13.88
N GLU A 16 6.65 -16.95 -13.71
CA GLU A 16 6.66 -17.63 -12.40
C GLU A 16 8.05 -18.18 -12.11
N GLY A 17 8.33 -18.55 -10.85
CA GLY A 17 9.64 -19.12 -10.48
C GLY A 17 10.04 -20.35 -11.30
N ARG A 18 9.06 -21.16 -11.74
CA ARG A 18 9.31 -22.33 -12.61
C ARG A 18 9.81 -21.98 -14.02
N ASP A 19 9.54 -20.76 -14.47
CA ASP A 19 9.98 -20.29 -15.79
C ASP A 19 11.42 -19.77 -15.75
N LEU A 20 11.95 -19.54 -14.54
CA LEU A 20 13.29 -19.05 -14.31
C LEU A 20 14.22 -20.17 -13.80
N PHE A 21 15.51 -20.01 -14.03
CA PHE A 21 16.57 -20.83 -13.42
C PHE A 21 17.88 -20.07 -13.42
N CYS A 22 18.79 -20.50 -12.51
CA CYS A 22 20.14 -19.94 -12.44
C CYS A 22 21.15 -20.96 -12.96
N ARG A 23 22.12 -20.47 -13.74
CA ARG A 23 23.30 -21.23 -14.17
C ARG A 23 24.50 -20.30 -14.13
N ASP A 24 25.59 -20.71 -13.49
CA ASP A 24 26.82 -19.94 -13.34
C ASP A 24 26.60 -18.50 -12.80
N ASN A 25 25.69 -18.37 -11.81
CA ASN A 25 25.24 -17.12 -11.22
C ASN A 25 24.59 -16.13 -12.22
N VAL A 26 24.03 -16.63 -13.30
CA VAL A 26 23.24 -15.86 -14.27
C VAL A 26 21.82 -16.40 -14.27
N VAL A 27 20.84 -15.50 -14.30
CA VAL A 27 19.41 -15.87 -14.34
C VAL A 27 18.97 -15.98 -15.79
N TYR A 28 18.28 -17.06 -16.11
CA TYR A 28 17.68 -17.31 -17.42
C TYR A 28 16.19 -17.58 -17.31
N MET A 29 15.46 -17.14 -18.32
CA MET A 29 14.05 -17.43 -18.54
C MET A 29 13.91 -18.49 -19.62
N ARG A 30 13.04 -19.48 -19.38
CA ARG A 30 12.63 -20.47 -20.39
C ARG A 30 11.58 -19.87 -21.30
N THR A 31 11.82 -19.88 -22.59
CA THR A 31 10.87 -19.43 -23.61
C THR A 31 10.66 -20.52 -24.67
N THR A 32 9.67 -20.38 -25.50
CA THR A 32 9.42 -21.29 -26.64
C THR A 32 10.53 -21.26 -27.69
N GLU A 33 11.36 -20.22 -27.68
CA GLU A 33 12.49 -20.03 -28.60
C GLU A 33 13.84 -20.42 -27.97
N GLY A 34 13.83 -20.89 -26.71
CA GLY A 34 15.01 -21.26 -25.95
C GLY A 34 15.19 -20.45 -24.67
N GLU A 35 16.41 -20.45 -24.18
CA GLU A 35 16.77 -19.74 -22.95
C GLU A 35 17.14 -18.28 -23.26
N ARG A 36 16.63 -17.35 -22.46
CA ARG A 36 16.98 -15.92 -22.54
C ARG A 36 17.50 -15.45 -21.18
N GLN A 37 18.61 -14.73 -21.18
CA GLN A 37 19.14 -14.09 -19.99
C GLN A 37 18.17 -13.03 -19.47
N VAL A 38 18.08 -12.92 -18.15
CA VAL A 38 17.26 -11.92 -17.43
C VAL A 38 18.19 -11.01 -16.67
N ASP A 39 18.14 -9.72 -16.98
CA ASP A 39 18.98 -8.71 -16.37
C ASP A 39 18.28 -7.97 -15.22
N VAL A 40 16.93 -7.85 -15.29
CA VAL A 40 16.11 -7.17 -14.27
C VAL A 40 14.86 -7.98 -13.96
N ILE A 41 14.55 -8.10 -12.68
CA ILE A 41 13.34 -8.76 -12.18
C ILE A 41 12.54 -7.76 -11.34
N TYR A 42 11.32 -7.42 -11.78
CA TYR A 42 10.35 -6.74 -10.94
C TYR A 42 9.62 -7.79 -10.08
N ARG A 43 10.01 -7.88 -8.82
CA ARG A 43 9.58 -8.92 -7.90
C ARG A 43 8.21 -8.63 -7.28
N ARG A 44 7.37 -9.68 -7.18
CA ARG A 44 6.05 -9.65 -6.53
C ARG A 44 5.84 -10.83 -5.56
N ILE A 45 6.93 -11.37 -5.01
CA ILE A 45 6.90 -12.39 -3.95
C ILE A 45 7.73 -11.92 -2.75
N ASP A 46 7.40 -12.39 -1.56
CA ASP A 46 8.13 -12.06 -0.34
C ASP A 46 9.53 -12.68 -0.32
N ASP A 47 10.44 -12.07 0.44
CA ASP A 47 11.83 -12.51 0.56
C ASP A 47 11.95 -13.98 0.94
N ASP A 48 11.16 -14.44 1.89
CA ASP A 48 11.16 -15.81 2.39
C ASP A 48 10.98 -16.87 1.31
N TYR A 49 10.26 -16.53 0.25
CA TYR A 49 9.96 -17.45 -0.85
C TYR A 49 10.89 -17.27 -2.06
N LEU A 50 11.75 -16.24 -2.07
CA LEU A 50 12.50 -15.85 -3.26
C LEU A 50 13.56 -16.87 -3.69
N ASP A 51 14.31 -17.42 -2.75
CA ASP A 51 15.39 -18.36 -3.02
C ASP A 51 15.39 -19.51 -1.99
N PRO A 52 15.00 -20.73 -2.38
CA PRO A 52 14.97 -21.86 -1.46
C PRO A 52 16.36 -22.27 -0.92
N MET A 53 17.46 -21.82 -1.51
CA MET A 53 18.81 -22.07 -1.01
C MET A 53 19.23 -21.07 0.08
N GLN A 54 18.59 -19.92 0.18
CA GLN A 54 18.96 -18.85 1.12
C GLN A 54 17.91 -18.63 2.21
N PHE A 55 16.64 -18.92 1.92
CA PHE A 55 15.50 -18.68 2.80
C PHE A 55 14.75 -19.98 3.09
N ARG A 56 13.46 -20.04 2.77
CA ARG A 56 12.63 -21.22 3.01
C ARG A 56 12.96 -22.34 2.03
N PRO A 57 13.51 -23.48 2.49
CA PRO A 57 13.90 -24.58 1.60
C PRO A 57 12.70 -25.31 0.96
N ASP A 58 11.49 -25.12 1.50
CA ASP A 58 10.24 -25.68 0.97
C ASP A 58 9.54 -24.74 -0.05
N SER A 59 10.15 -23.61 -0.38
CA SER A 59 9.57 -22.67 -1.35
C SER A 59 9.53 -23.28 -2.75
N VAL A 60 8.34 -23.30 -3.34
CA VAL A 60 8.08 -23.68 -4.74
C VAL A 60 7.83 -22.45 -5.64
N LEU A 61 7.85 -21.25 -5.05
CA LEU A 61 7.58 -19.99 -5.76
C LEU A 61 8.86 -19.32 -6.25
N GLY A 62 9.97 -19.57 -5.57
CA GLY A 62 11.25 -18.93 -5.81
C GLY A 62 12.14 -19.66 -6.82
N VAL A 63 13.32 -19.11 -6.98
CA VAL A 63 14.35 -19.61 -7.92
C VAL A 63 15.63 -19.88 -7.16
N ALA A 64 16.07 -21.15 -7.16
CA ALA A 64 17.30 -21.55 -6.49
C ALA A 64 18.52 -20.82 -7.09
N GLY A 65 19.28 -20.12 -6.23
CA GLY A 65 20.49 -19.39 -6.62
C GLY A 65 20.29 -17.96 -7.12
N ILE A 66 19.04 -17.46 -7.14
CA ILE A 66 18.75 -16.10 -7.62
C ILE A 66 19.43 -15.01 -6.78
N VAL A 67 19.53 -15.22 -5.47
CA VAL A 67 20.22 -14.30 -4.55
C VAL A 67 21.73 -14.29 -4.83
N ASN A 68 22.33 -15.42 -5.18
CA ASN A 68 23.74 -15.47 -5.57
C ASN A 68 23.98 -14.73 -6.90
N ALA A 69 23.08 -14.88 -7.87
CA ALA A 69 23.14 -14.13 -9.13
C ALA A 69 23.05 -12.61 -8.89
N ALA A 70 22.16 -12.18 -8.01
CA ALA A 70 22.04 -10.77 -7.63
C ALA A 70 23.29 -10.25 -6.91
N ARG A 71 23.86 -11.01 -5.97
CA ARG A 71 25.13 -10.67 -5.29
C ARG A 71 26.31 -10.59 -6.25
N ALA A 72 26.31 -11.41 -7.29
CA ALA A 72 27.32 -11.36 -8.33
C ALA A 72 27.15 -10.17 -9.30
N GLY A 73 26.08 -9.39 -9.17
CA GLY A 73 25.77 -8.26 -10.05
C GLY A 73 25.23 -8.65 -11.43
N ASN A 74 24.82 -9.91 -11.60
CA ASN A 74 24.36 -10.45 -12.89
C ASN A 74 22.84 -10.30 -13.10
N VAL A 75 22.11 -9.86 -12.10
CA VAL A 75 20.69 -9.52 -12.18
C VAL A 75 20.33 -8.46 -11.15
N VAL A 76 19.49 -7.53 -11.51
CA VAL A 76 18.90 -6.55 -10.58
C VAL A 76 17.52 -7.04 -10.16
N ILE A 77 17.30 -7.14 -8.85
CA ILE A 77 15.97 -7.45 -8.29
C ILE A 77 15.37 -6.15 -7.79
N SER A 78 14.37 -5.65 -8.51
CA SER A 78 13.61 -4.47 -8.10
C SER A 78 12.71 -4.85 -6.93
N SER A 79 12.63 -4.01 -5.92
CA SER A 79 12.25 -4.33 -4.54
C SER A 79 13.30 -5.27 -3.92
N ALA A 80 14.47 -4.72 -3.62
CA ALA A 80 15.63 -5.46 -3.14
C ALA A 80 15.31 -6.34 -1.93
N VAL A 81 16.07 -7.42 -1.79
CA VAL A 81 15.98 -8.30 -0.61
C VAL A 81 16.30 -7.49 0.65
N GLY A 82 15.47 -7.62 1.68
CA GLY A 82 15.56 -6.87 2.92
C GLY A 82 14.69 -5.61 2.98
N ASN A 83 14.01 -5.24 1.89
CA ASN A 83 13.12 -4.07 1.87
C ASN A 83 11.92 -4.18 2.84
N GLY A 84 11.61 -5.36 3.33
CA GLY A 84 10.56 -5.56 4.34
C GLY A 84 10.76 -4.74 5.62
N VAL A 85 12.00 -4.28 5.89
CA VAL A 85 12.25 -3.35 7.00
C VAL A 85 11.48 -2.03 6.85
N GLY A 86 11.15 -1.62 5.63
CA GLY A 86 10.33 -0.43 5.35
C GLY A 86 8.86 -0.59 5.75
N ASP A 87 8.37 -1.82 5.86
CA ASP A 87 7.00 -2.13 6.28
C ASP A 87 6.87 -2.39 7.79
N ASP A 88 8.00 -2.52 8.50
CA ASP A 88 8.05 -2.73 9.94
C ASP A 88 7.55 -1.49 10.69
N LYS A 89 6.39 -1.60 11.34
CA LYS A 89 5.76 -0.47 12.05
C LYS A 89 6.55 0.00 13.28
N LEU A 90 7.47 -0.84 13.78
CA LEU A 90 8.35 -0.44 14.87
C LEU A 90 9.52 0.41 14.32
N VAL A 91 10.07 0.06 13.16
CA VAL A 91 11.09 0.89 12.49
C VAL A 91 10.55 2.27 12.16
N TYR A 92 9.28 2.38 11.77
CA TYR A 92 8.60 3.67 11.58
C TYR A 92 8.78 4.63 12.76
N THR A 93 8.80 4.15 14.00
CA THR A 93 8.95 4.99 15.19
C THR A 93 10.30 5.68 15.28
N TYR A 94 11.32 5.16 14.59
CA TYR A 94 12.67 5.70 14.58
C TYR A 94 12.93 6.67 13.41
N VAL A 95 12.01 6.78 12.45
CA VAL A 95 12.20 7.63 11.27
C VAL A 95 12.56 9.07 11.62
N PRO A 96 11.91 9.73 12.60
CA PRO A 96 12.32 11.08 13.03
C PRO A 96 13.78 11.17 13.50
N THR A 97 14.22 10.17 14.26
CA THR A 97 15.61 10.09 14.75
C THR A 97 16.60 9.80 13.62
N ILE A 98 16.19 8.98 12.66
CA ILE A 98 17.00 8.65 11.47
C ILE A 98 17.19 9.90 10.60
N ILE A 99 16.14 10.70 10.39
CA ILE A 99 16.21 11.97 9.66
C ILE A 99 17.17 12.93 10.37
N ASP A 100 17.03 13.11 11.67
CA ASP A 100 17.93 13.97 12.44
C ASP A 100 19.37 13.49 12.36
N TYR A 101 19.61 12.19 12.53
CA TYR A 101 20.95 11.61 12.54
C TYR A 101 21.68 11.70 11.19
N TYR A 102 21.00 11.35 10.08
CA TYR A 102 21.65 11.28 8.77
C TYR A 102 21.59 12.58 7.99
N LEU A 103 20.51 13.37 8.14
CA LEU A 103 20.30 14.59 7.37
C LEU A 103 20.53 15.85 8.19
N ASN A 104 20.64 15.73 9.53
CA ASN A 104 20.68 16.86 10.46
C ASN A 104 19.51 17.84 10.23
N GLU A 105 18.34 17.28 9.97
CA GLU A 105 17.10 18.00 9.69
C GLU A 105 16.00 17.58 10.65
N LYS A 106 14.97 18.43 10.77
CA LYS A 106 13.75 18.06 11.48
C LYS A 106 12.75 17.47 10.49
N PRO A 107 11.99 16.42 10.86
CA PRO A 107 10.92 15.90 10.01
C PRO A 107 9.92 17.00 9.63
N GLN A 108 9.61 17.12 8.34
CA GLN A 108 8.58 18.05 7.84
C GLN A 108 7.17 17.49 8.08
N LEU A 109 7.01 16.17 8.07
CA LEU A 109 5.76 15.49 8.38
C LEU A 109 5.86 14.87 9.78
N ALA A 110 4.85 15.11 10.61
CA ALA A 110 4.78 14.49 11.93
C ALA A 110 4.41 13.01 11.80
N ASN A 111 5.11 12.15 12.53
CA ASN A 111 4.67 10.78 12.75
C ASN A 111 3.47 10.76 13.69
N VAL A 112 2.62 9.74 13.56
CA VAL A 112 1.63 9.42 14.59
C VAL A 112 2.36 8.93 15.83
N ASP A 113 1.99 9.43 16.99
CA ASP A 113 2.51 8.95 18.27
C ASP A 113 2.33 7.44 18.34
N THR A 114 3.41 6.73 18.65
CA THR A 114 3.40 5.27 18.60
C THR A 114 4.11 4.70 19.82
N PHE A 115 3.38 3.93 20.60
CA PHE A 115 3.90 3.18 21.73
C PHE A 115 4.54 1.88 21.24
N ARG A 116 5.74 1.62 21.71
CA ARG A 116 6.55 0.44 21.39
C ARG A 116 6.41 -0.58 22.53
N CYS A 117 5.58 -1.58 22.33
CA CYS A 117 5.30 -2.56 23.41
C CYS A 117 6.54 -3.36 23.86
N TRP A 118 7.65 -3.33 23.12
CA TRP A 118 8.90 -3.96 23.56
C TRP A 118 9.65 -3.17 24.66
N LEU A 119 9.26 -1.92 24.91
CA LEU A 119 9.76 -1.11 26.03
C LEU A 119 8.81 -1.25 27.22
N ASP A 120 9.30 -1.70 28.35
CA ASP A 120 8.48 -2.06 29.50
C ASP A 120 7.52 -0.94 29.93
N ALA A 121 8.01 0.30 30.02
CA ALA A 121 7.19 1.45 30.43
C ALA A 121 6.07 1.78 29.42
N GLU A 122 6.38 1.72 28.12
CA GLU A 122 5.38 1.96 27.07
C GLU A 122 4.39 0.79 26.98
N CYS A 123 4.85 -0.44 27.24
CA CYS A 123 4.00 -1.63 27.28
C CYS A 123 2.99 -1.56 28.42
N GLU A 124 3.43 -1.16 29.61
CA GLU A 124 2.53 -0.98 30.78
C GLU A 124 1.44 0.05 30.45
N GLU A 125 1.81 1.21 29.89
CA GLU A 125 0.83 2.22 29.47
C GLU A 125 -0.17 1.69 28.44
N VAL A 126 0.30 0.92 27.45
CA VAL A 126 -0.57 0.31 26.44
C VAL A 126 -1.54 -0.68 27.06
N LEU A 127 -1.08 -1.49 28.03
CA LEU A 127 -1.93 -2.48 28.69
C LEU A 127 -3.00 -1.84 29.58
N ASP A 128 -2.70 -0.69 30.17
CA ASP A 128 -3.65 0.06 31.00
C ASP A 128 -4.72 0.79 30.17
N ARG A 129 -4.39 1.12 28.90
CA ARG A 129 -5.23 1.91 28.01
C ARG A 129 -5.61 1.16 26.74
N VAL A 130 -5.62 -0.16 26.78
CA VAL A 130 -5.84 -1.01 25.60
C VAL A 130 -7.19 -0.76 24.91
N ASP A 131 -8.18 -0.31 25.64
CA ASP A 131 -9.53 0.06 25.18
C ASP A 131 -9.61 1.45 24.53
N GLU A 132 -8.57 2.28 24.66
CA GLU A 132 -8.50 3.61 24.06
C GLU A 132 -7.64 3.63 22.79
N LEU A 133 -6.80 2.63 22.59
CA LEU A 133 -5.73 2.62 21.58
C LEU A 133 -6.06 1.72 20.37
N VAL A 134 -5.40 1.99 19.27
CA VAL A 134 -5.36 1.10 18.09
C VAL A 134 -4.12 0.23 18.20
N ILE A 135 -4.31 -1.06 18.44
CA ILE A 135 -3.24 -2.05 18.58
C ILE A 135 -2.96 -2.68 17.22
N LYS A 136 -1.69 -2.69 16.81
CA LYS A 136 -1.28 -3.19 15.50
C LYS A 136 -0.12 -4.18 15.62
N PRO A 137 -0.14 -5.29 14.87
CA PRO A 137 1.06 -6.11 14.75
C PRO A 137 2.16 -5.31 14.04
N VAL A 138 3.41 -5.47 14.48
CA VAL A 138 4.57 -4.82 13.87
C VAL A 138 4.68 -5.22 12.41
N GLU A 139 4.55 -6.49 12.12
CA GLU A 139 4.56 -7.05 10.77
C GLU A 139 3.15 -7.15 10.18
N GLY A 140 3.08 -7.34 8.87
CA GLY A 140 1.84 -7.56 8.15
C GLY A 140 1.23 -6.30 7.55
N SER A 141 0.31 -6.52 6.63
CA SER A 141 -0.37 -5.50 5.82
C SER A 141 -1.87 -5.77 5.73
N GLY A 142 -2.61 -4.92 5.00
CA GLY A 142 -4.03 -5.14 4.72
C GLY A 142 -4.98 -4.97 5.91
N GLY A 143 -4.49 -4.52 7.06
CA GLY A 143 -5.32 -4.32 8.27
C GLY A 143 -5.57 -5.59 9.07
N TYR A 144 -4.95 -6.71 8.71
CA TYR A 144 -5.08 -7.95 9.46
C TYR A 144 -4.44 -7.85 10.84
N GLY A 145 -5.16 -8.36 11.86
CA GLY A 145 -4.67 -8.38 13.25
C GLY A 145 -4.74 -7.04 13.97
N ILE A 146 -5.24 -5.98 13.35
CA ILE A 146 -5.47 -4.69 14.00
C ILE A 146 -6.67 -4.82 14.95
N VAL A 147 -6.52 -4.33 16.18
CA VAL A 147 -7.59 -4.22 17.15
C VAL A 147 -7.84 -2.73 17.43
N PHE A 148 -9.05 -2.28 17.18
CA PHE A 148 -9.51 -0.94 17.50
C PHE A 148 -10.10 -0.96 18.89
N GLY A 149 -9.33 -0.53 19.88
CA GLY A 149 -9.69 -0.64 21.31
C GLY A 149 -11.07 -0.10 21.66
N PRO A 150 -11.44 1.13 21.21
CA PRO A 150 -12.76 1.71 21.50
C PRO A 150 -13.95 0.88 21.01
N ASP A 151 -13.79 0.09 19.96
CA ASP A 151 -14.86 -0.72 19.38
C ASP A 151 -14.75 -2.21 19.75
N ALA A 152 -13.67 -2.59 20.46
CA ALA A 152 -13.37 -3.97 20.76
C ALA A 152 -14.20 -4.51 21.93
N SER A 153 -14.66 -5.75 21.79
CA SER A 153 -15.34 -6.45 22.88
C SER A 153 -14.36 -6.77 24.02
N PRO A 154 -14.85 -6.95 25.28
CA PRO A 154 -13.99 -7.36 26.39
C PRO A 154 -13.19 -8.64 26.13
N LYS A 155 -13.73 -9.55 25.32
CA LYS A 155 -13.04 -10.79 24.92
C LYS A 155 -11.87 -10.51 23.97
N GLU A 156 -12.04 -9.59 23.03
CA GLU A 156 -10.99 -9.18 22.11
C GLU A 156 -9.88 -8.42 22.85
N LEU A 157 -10.25 -7.50 23.75
CA LEU A 157 -9.29 -6.80 24.61
C LEU A 157 -8.48 -7.77 25.48
N ALA A 158 -9.12 -8.75 26.09
CA ALA A 158 -8.43 -9.77 26.87
C ALA A 158 -7.51 -10.66 25.98
N THR A 159 -7.91 -10.90 24.75
CA THR A 159 -7.12 -11.70 23.81
C THR A 159 -5.88 -10.94 23.34
N ILE A 160 -6.03 -9.67 22.96
CA ILE A 160 -4.89 -8.86 22.51
C ILE A 160 -3.92 -8.58 23.66
N THR A 161 -4.41 -8.31 24.86
CA THR A 161 -3.60 -8.17 26.07
C THR A 161 -2.70 -9.39 26.30
N LYS A 162 -3.24 -10.61 26.14
CA LYS A 162 -2.44 -11.84 26.26
C LYS A 162 -1.37 -11.94 25.17
N LYS A 163 -1.70 -11.55 23.94
CA LYS A 163 -0.75 -11.58 22.82
C LYS A 163 0.39 -10.59 23.03
N ILE A 164 0.10 -9.36 23.45
CA ILE A 164 1.11 -8.34 23.77
C ILE A 164 2.06 -8.86 24.86
N LYS A 165 1.52 -9.42 25.95
CA LYS A 165 2.33 -9.97 27.05
C LYS A 165 3.19 -11.16 26.64
N ALA A 166 2.72 -11.96 25.69
CA ALA A 166 3.45 -13.13 25.20
C ALA A 166 4.59 -12.77 24.24
N ASP A 167 4.41 -11.75 23.43
CA ASP A 167 5.37 -11.24 22.44
C ASP A 167 5.29 -9.71 22.34
N PRO A 168 5.87 -8.97 23.31
CA PRO A 168 5.81 -7.51 23.28
C PRO A 168 6.47 -6.89 22.05
N ARG A 169 7.51 -7.53 21.48
CA ARG A 169 8.22 -7.04 20.27
C ARG A 169 7.32 -7.05 19.04
N GLY A 170 6.36 -7.94 19.00
CA GLY A 170 5.45 -8.10 17.86
C GLY A 170 4.33 -7.04 17.78
N TRP A 171 4.26 -6.07 18.71
CA TRP A 171 3.13 -5.14 18.79
C TRP A 171 3.56 -3.69 18.98
N ILE A 172 2.76 -2.81 18.38
CA ILE A 172 2.73 -1.37 18.64
C ILE A 172 1.31 -0.92 18.97
N ALA A 173 1.19 0.23 19.61
CA ALA A 173 -0.09 0.88 19.82
C ALA A 173 -0.03 2.35 19.41
N GLN A 174 -1.16 2.88 18.97
CA GLN A 174 -1.29 4.28 18.56
C GLN A 174 -2.59 4.87 19.10
N PRO A 175 -2.65 6.16 19.44
CA PRO A 175 -3.91 6.85 19.65
C PRO A 175 -4.80 6.76 18.41
N VAL A 176 -6.09 6.84 18.60
CA VAL A 176 -7.04 6.95 17.48
C VAL A 176 -6.82 8.27 16.77
N VAL A 177 -6.42 8.19 15.50
CA VAL A 177 -6.28 9.37 14.65
C VAL A 177 -7.62 9.69 14.00
N GLN A 178 -8.11 10.90 14.25
CA GLN A 178 -9.27 11.43 13.55
C GLN A 178 -8.85 11.89 12.16
N LEU A 179 -9.11 11.04 11.17
CA LEU A 179 -8.76 11.33 9.78
C LEU A 179 -9.52 12.57 9.28
N SER A 180 -8.89 13.34 8.40
CA SER A 180 -9.54 14.45 7.69
C SER A 180 -10.74 13.95 6.90
N THR A 181 -11.70 14.83 6.66
CA THR A 181 -12.87 14.55 5.83
C THR A 181 -12.88 15.40 4.57
N VAL A 182 -13.42 14.83 3.49
CA VAL A 182 -13.67 15.56 2.23
C VAL A 182 -15.10 15.32 1.75
N PRO A 183 -15.69 16.28 1.00
CA PRO A 183 -16.98 16.08 0.36
C PRO A 183 -16.94 14.86 -0.56
N THR A 184 -17.85 13.91 -0.34
CA THR A 184 -17.94 12.66 -1.09
C THR A 184 -19.36 12.48 -1.58
N LYS A 185 -19.53 12.19 -2.88
CA LYS A 185 -20.86 11.91 -3.46
C LYS A 185 -21.33 10.53 -3.02
N ILE A 186 -22.45 10.47 -2.30
CA ILE A 186 -23.17 9.27 -1.93
C ILE A 186 -24.60 9.39 -2.44
N GLY A 187 -24.97 8.61 -3.45
CA GLY A 187 -26.19 8.86 -4.19
C GLY A 187 -26.19 10.27 -4.80
N ASP A 188 -27.24 11.05 -4.54
CA ASP A 188 -27.38 12.45 -5.04
C ASP A 188 -26.90 13.52 -4.05
N ARG A 189 -26.22 13.14 -2.99
CA ARG A 189 -25.78 14.07 -1.93
C ARG A 189 -24.27 14.10 -1.79
N LEU A 190 -23.73 15.27 -1.45
CA LEU A 190 -22.36 15.43 -0.97
C LEU A 190 -22.38 15.34 0.55
N VAL A 191 -21.62 14.42 1.10
CA VAL A 191 -21.49 14.19 2.54
C VAL A 191 -20.01 14.08 2.92
N PRO A 192 -19.63 14.49 4.15
CA PRO A 192 -18.24 14.32 4.59
C PRO A 192 -17.92 12.84 4.76
N ARG A 193 -16.74 12.44 4.31
CA ARG A 193 -16.18 11.09 4.53
C ARG A 193 -14.70 11.20 4.84
N HIS A 194 -14.24 10.38 5.76
CA HIS A 194 -12.83 10.30 6.15
C HIS A 194 -11.98 9.80 5.00
N VAL A 195 -10.77 10.36 4.90
CA VAL A 195 -9.81 10.02 3.84
C VAL A 195 -8.40 9.86 4.37
N ASP A 196 -7.59 9.09 3.67
CA ASP A 196 -6.14 9.10 3.78
C ASP A 196 -5.49 9.36 2.42
N LEU A 197 -4.36 10.07 2.41
CA LEU A 197 -3.54 10.31 1.23
C LEU A 197 -2.39 9.29 1.18
N ARG A 198 -2.18 8.71 0.02
CA ARG A 198 -1.09 7.79 -0.29
C ARG A 198 -0.24 8.34 -1.42
N PRO A 199 0.83 9.07 -1.11
CA PRO A 199 1.79 9.54 -2.11
C PRO A 199 2.66 8.37 -2.58
N PHE A 200 3.26 8.54 -3.76
CA PHE A 200 4.23 7.61 -4.33
C PHE A 200 5.58 8.30 -4.46
N ALA A 201 6.60 7.69 -3.91
CA ALA A 201 7.97 8.15 -4.02
C ALA A 201 8.87 7.03 -4.53
N VAL A 202 9.83 7.38 -5.38
CA VAL A 202 10.84 6.48 -5.93
C VAL A 202 12.21 7.06 -5.62
N ASN A 203 13.07 6.24 -5.04
CA ASN A 203 14.46 6.56 -4.78
C ASN A 203 15.32 5.83 -5.81
N ASP A 204 16.18 6.54 -6.54
CA ASP A 204 17.10 5.98 -7.54
C ASP A 204 18.55 5.83 -7.02
N GLY A 205 18.74 6.15 -5.74
CA GLY A 205 20.05 6.10 -5.05
C GLY A 205 20.63 7.49 -4.79
N ASP A 206 20.46 8.42 -5.70
CA ASP A 206 20.97 9.78 -5.61
C ASP A 206 19.85 10.78 -5.26
N ASP A 207 18.68 10.61 -5.89
CA ASP A 207 17.52 11.49 -5.75
C ASP A 207 16.24 10.75 -5.36
N VAL A 208 15.30 11.48 -4.74
CA VAL A 208 13.96 10.99 -4.45
C VAL A 208 12.95 11.74 -5.31
N TRP A 209 12.33 11.04 -6.26
CA TRP A 209 11.24 11.57 -7.04
C TRP A 209 9.89 11.26 -6.38
N VAL A 210 9.03 12.27 -6.27
CA VAL A 210 7.66 12.12 -5.73
C VAL A 210 6.68 12.41 -6.85
N LEU A 211 5.74 11.49 -7.09
CA LEU A 211 4.66 11.69 -8.06
C LEU A 211 3.85 12.93 -7.67
N PRO A 212 3.65 13.90 -8.58
CA PRO A 212 2.76 15.04 -8.34
C PRO A 212 1.29 14.59 -8.39
N GLY A 213 0.85 13.94 -7.35
CA GLY A 213 -0.46 13.28 -7.20
C GLY A 213 -0.40 12.19 -6.14
N GLY A 214 -1.36 11.30 -6.16
CA GLY A 214 -1.42 10.19 -5.23
C GLY A 214 -2.75 9.45 -5.29
N LEU A 215 -2.86 8.41 -4.48
CA LEU A 215 -4.11 7.73 -4.21
C LEU A 215 -4.72 8.30 -2.92
N THR A 216 -5.91 8.84 -2.99
CA THR A 216 -6.72 9.14 -1.80
C THR A 216 -7.72 8.02 -1.58
N ARG A 217 -7.64 7.33 -0.45
CA ARG A 217 -8.66 6.38 -0.02
C ARG A 217 -9.75 7.09 0.76
N VAL A 218 -10.98 6.60 0.66
CA VAL A 218 -12.15 7.19 1.33
C VAL A 218 -12.97 6.12 2.03
N ALA A 219 -13.35 6.37 3.29
CA ALA A 219 -14.26 5.53 4.04
C ALA A 219 -15.70 5.83 3.60
N LEU A 220 -16.34 4.94 2.83
CA LEU A 220 -17.71 5.16 2.33
C LEU A 220 -18.79 5.04 3.41
N PRO A 221 -18.72 4.10 4.39
CA PRO A 221 -19.68 4.07 5.48
C PRO A 221 -19.56 5.33 6.36
N GLU A 222 -20.70 5.80 6.85
CA GLU A 222 -20.76 7.01 7.70
C GLU A 222 -20.07 6.78 9.03
N GLY A 223 -19.23 7.73 9.43
CA GLY A 223 -18.45 7.69 10.67
C GLY A 223 -17.29 6.70 10.69
N SER A 224 -17.13 5.87 9.65
CA SER A 224 -16.02 4.92 9.60
C SER A 224 -14.67 5.62 9.40
N LEU A 225 -13.66 5.22 10.17
CA LEU A 225 -12.26 5.58 10.01
C LEU A 225 -11.49 4.56 9.15
N VAL A 226 -12.15 3.46 8.73
CA VAL A 226 -11.53 2.42 7.92
C VAL A 226 -11.67 2.77 6.44
N VAL A 227 -10.56 3.15 5.83
CA VAL A 227 -10.50 3.58 4.41
C VAL A 227 -10.08 2.44 3.47
N ASN A 228 -9.83 1.23 4.00
CA ASN A 228 -9.36 0.11 3.20
C ASN A 228 -10.44 -0.39 2.23
N SER A 229 -10.10 -0.55 0.95
CA SER A 229 -11.01 -1.05 -0.08
C SER A 229 -11.57 -2.45 0.21
N SER A 230 -10.79 -3.33 0.87
CA SER A 230 -11.26 -4.66 1.30
C SER A 230 -12.35 -4.62 2.38
N GLN A 231 -12.58 -3.46 2.98
CA GLN A 231 -13.59 -3.23 4.02
C GLN A 231 -14.64 -2.19 3.60
N GLY A 232 -14.92 -2.07 2.31
CA GLY A 232 -15.91 -1.17 1.77
C GLY A 232 -15.45 0.28 1.57
N GLY A 233 -14.15 0.53 1.61
CA GLY A 233 -13.58 1.82 1.24
C GLY A 233 -13.54 2.01 -0.28
N GLY A 234 -13.54 3.27 -0.71
CA GLY A 234 -13.38 3.69 -2.10
C GLY A 234 -12.07 4.44 -2.33
N SER A 235 -11.93 5.00 -3.52
CA SER A 235 -10.79 5.84 -3.90
C SER A 235 -11.25 7.14 -4.56
N LYS A 236 -10.38 8.14 -4.50
CA LYS A 236 -10.51 9.43 -5.19
C LYS A 236 -9.19 9.77 -5.85
N ASP A 237 -9.25 10.48 -6.96
CA ASP A 237 -8.07 11.08 -7.57
C ASP A 237 -7.52 12.19 -6.66
N THR A 238 -6.21 12.33 -6.66
CA THR A 238 -5.50 13.40 -5.95
C THR A 238 -4.86 14.32 -6.96
N TRP A 239 -5.23 15.56 -6.95
CA TRP A 239 -4.65 16.58 -7.81
C TRP A 239 -3.78 17.51 -6.96
N VAL A 240 -2.57 17.73 -7.42
CA VAL A 240 -1.66 18.72 -6.85
C VAL A 240 -1.77 19.98 -7.70
N LEU A 241 -2.24 21.05 -7.10
CA LEU A 241 -2.35 22.32 -7.79
C LEU A 241 -0.98 22.99 -7.88
N ALA A 242 -0.61 23.45 -9.06
CA ALA A 242 0.55 24.30 -9.21
C ALA A 242 0.35 25.63 -8.45
N SER A 243 1.42 26.14 -7.85
CA SER A 243 1.41 27.48 -7.30
C SER A 243 1.21 28.47 -8.45
N ARG A 244 0.18 29.30 -8.37
CA ARG A 244 -0.01 30.39 -9.34
C ARG A 244 1.12 31.39 -9.20
N THR A 245 1.66 31.85 -10.30
CA THR A 245 2.57 33.01 -10.30
C THR A 245 1.73 34.27 -10.03
N SER A 246 2.35 35.26 -9.39
CA SER A 246 1.68 36.54 -9.11
C SER A 246 1.14 37.28 -10.35
N GLN A 247 1.65 36.92 -11.56
CA GLN A 247 1.15 37.42 -12.83
C GLN A 247 -0.15 36.73 -13.24
N GLU A 248 -0.29 35.43 -13.06
CA GLU A 248 -1.52 34.69 -13.36
C GLU A 248 -2.67 35.06 -12.41
N GLU A 249 -2.36 35.44 -11.16
CA GLU A 249 -3.37 35.97 -10.21
C GLU A 249 -3.89 37.35 -10.62
N GLN A 250 -3.05 38.16 -11.24
CA GLN A 250 -3.47 39.51 -11.74
C GLN A 250 -4.27 39.41 -13.03
N GLU A 251 -3.97 38.48 -13.93
CA GLU A 251 -4.75 38.26 -15.16
C GLU A 251 -6.16 37.75 -14.87
N LEU A 252 -6.29 36.79 -13.92
CA LEU A 252 -7.59 36.24 -13.51
C LEU A 252 -8.48 37.26 -12.72
N ALA A 253 -7.85 38.17 -12.01
CA ALA A 253 -8.58 39.28 -11.34
C ALA A 253 -9.09 40.35 -12.30
N GLY A 254 -8.57 40.37 -13.55
CA GLY A 254 -8.97 41.29 -14.63
C GLY A 254 -10.06 40.77 -15.57
N GLU A 255 -10.35 39.48 -15.56
CA GLU A 255 -11.42 38.88 -16.34
C GLU A 255 -12.71 38.76 -15.50
N GLU A 256 -13.65 39.65 -15.67
CA GLU A 256 -15.05 39.45 -15.23
C GLU A 256 -15.62 38.24 -15.95
N ILE A 257 -15.81 37.14 -15.21
CA ILE A 257 -16.37 35.89 -15.74
C ILE A 257 -17.84 36.13 -16.10
N VAL A 258 -18.13 36.40 -17.35
CA VAL A 258 -19.45 36.19 -17.93
C VAL A 258 -19.60 34.71 -18.17
N SER A 259 -20.15 33.98 -17.20
CA SER A 259 -20.41 32.54 -17.31
C SER A 259 -21.74 32.32 -18.01
N GLU A 260 -21.72 32.07 -19.32
CA GLU A 260 -22.75 31.23 -19.91
C GLU A 260 -22.41 29.76 -19.64
N PRO A 261 -23.36 28.97 -19.11
CA PRO A 261 -23.10 27.55 -18.90
C PRO A 261 -22.94 26.84 -20.26
N PRO A 262 -21.92 26.01 -20.45
CA PRO A 262 -21.79 25.24 -21.67
C PRO A 262 -22.95 24.23 -21.78
N GLU A 263 -23.59 24.20 -22.95
CA GLU A 263 -24.51 23.12 -23.31
C GLU A 263 -23.78 21.78 -23.25
N SER A 264 -24.27 20.90 -22.40
CA SER A 264 -23.75 19.55 -22.26
C SER A 264 -24.05 18.74 -23.51
N PRO A 265 -23.04 18.07 -24.13
CA PRO A 265 -23.33 17.11 -25.18
C PRO A 265 -24.11 15.94 -24.58
N SER A 266 -25.23 15.59 -25.20
CA SER A 266 -26.04 14.41 -24.85
C SER A 266 -25.24 13.13 -25.13
N VAL A 267 -24.70 12.53 -24.06
CA VAL A 267 -24.14 11.17 -24.13
C VAL A 267 -25.33 10.21 -23.99
N GLU A 268 -25.59 9.45 -25.05
CA GLU A 268 -26.52 8.30 -24.96
C GLU A 268 -26.00 7.32 -23.91
N GLN A 269 -26.71 7.26 -22.80
CA GLN A 269 -26.44 6.30 -21.73
C GLN A 269 -26.93 4.93 -22.20
N GLY A 270 -25.99 4.01 -22.40
CA GLY A 270 -26.29 2.59 -22.44
C GLY A 270 -26.86 2.14 -21.08
N PRO A 271 -27.65 1.04 -21.02
CA PRO A 271 -28.35 0.65 -19.80
C PRO A 271 -27.38 0.39 -18.66
N GLU A 272 -27.52 1.12 -17.56
CA GLU A 272 -26.82 0.86 -16.31
C GLU A 272 -27.16 -0.54 -15.79
N LEU A 273 -26.16 -1.40 -15.70
CA LEU A 273 -26.29 -2.71 -15.06
C LEU A 273 -26.46 -2.51 -13.56
N THR A 274 -27.51 -3.09 -13.00
CA THR A 274 -27.73 -3.10 -11.54
C THR A 274 -26.64 -3.91 -10.83
N MET A 275 -26.40 -3.64 -9.53
CA MET A 275 -25.40 -4.38 -8.73
C MET A 275 -25.58 -5.90 -8.80
N ASP A 276 -26.82 -6.38 -8.87
CA ASP A 276 -27.13 -7.81 -9.03
C ASP A 276 -26.69 -8.36 -10.39
N GLN A 277 -26.78 -7.56 -11.44
CA GLN A 277 -26.32 -7.95 -12.78
C GLN A 277 -24.78 -7.96 -12.87
N GLN A 278 -24.09 -7.06 -12.18
CA GLN A 278 -22.64 -7.07 -12.08
C GLN A 278 -22.13 -8.27 -11.27
N GLN A 279 -22.80 -8.63 -10.18
CA GLN A 279 -22.48 -9.84 -9.42
C GLN A 279 -22.72 -11.12 -10.20
N GLN A 280 -23.79 -11.19 -10.97
CA GLN A 280 -24.07 -12.35 -11.84
C GLN A 280 -23.04 -12.48 -12.97
N GLN A 281 -22.58 -11.38 -13.56
CA GLN A 281 -21.49 -11.41 -14.54
C GLN A 281 -20.17 -11.89 -13.94
N GLN A 282 -19.83 -11.44 -12.73
CA GLN A 282 -18.64 -11.93 -12.02
C GLN A 282 -18.72 -13.42 -11.68
N GLN A 283 -19.89 -13.90 -11.24
CA GLN A 283 -20.08 -15.33 -10.96
C GLN A 283 -20.04 -16.20 -12.23
N GLN A 284 -20.56 -15.70 -13.34
CA GLN A 284 -20.47 -16.41 -14.63
C GLN A 284 -19.04 -16.46 -15.19
N GLN A 285 -18.24 -15.41 -14.98
CA GLN A 285 -16.83 -15.41 -15.37
C GLN A 285 -16.00 -16.38 -14.53
N LEU A 286 -16.32 -16.53 -13.24
CA LEU A 286 -15.68 -17.50 -12.35
C LEU A 286 -16.10 -18.94 -12.66
N ALA A 287 -17.35 -19.16 -13.08
CA ALA A 287 -17.83 -20.48 -13.45
C ALA A 287 -17.31 -20.98 -14.82
N ASN A 288 -17.04 -20.08 -15.76
CA ASN A 288 -16.51 -20.42 -17.08
C ASN A 288 -14.98 -20.48 -17.17
N GLY A 289 -14.25 -20.02 -16.13
CA GLY A 289 -12.80 -20.10 -16.05
C GLY A 289 -12.23 -21.42 -15.47
N GLY A 290 -13.06 -22.37 -15.14
CA GLY A 290 -12.70 -23.64 -14.49
C GLY A 290 -12.73 -24.86 -15.39
N GLY A 291 -12.34 -24.76 -16.65
CA GLY A 291 -12.34 -25.89 -17.55
C GLY A 291 -11.34 -25.70 -18.70
N HIS A 292 -10.10 -26.07 -18.45
CA HIS A 292 -9.21 -26.88 -19.31
C HIS A 292 -7.87 -27.02 -18.64
#